data_5fd9570430f54d932d47d97a0fc352e6
#
_entry.id   5fd9570430f54d932d47d97a0fc352e6
#
_cell.length_a   1.000
_cell.length_b   1.000
_cell.length_c   1.000
_cell.angle_alpha   90.00
_cell.angle_beta   90.00
_cell.angle_gamma   90.00
#
_symmetry.space_group_name_H-M   'P 1'
#
loop_
_entity.id
_entity.type
_entity.pdbx_description
1 polymer ?
#
loop_
_entity_poly.entity_id
_entity_poly.type
_entity_poly.pdbx_seq_one_letter_code
_entity_poly.pdbx_strand_id
1 'polypeptide(L)'
;MKVAVFGFSTSSSAATLPLNTKTTVEELGVDSDVAAFVLPLGMTINMNGTAIMQVIAAIFVAGVAGYEVTPANIALIAILALMSSIGTPAAPGAGGIILFTILTGLNYNNEIAIATYSLILAINRPIEMLVTSLNVVGDSATAIYVAHSEDLLDETTYLTDVADLENAEAE
;
A
#
# COMPACT_ATOMS: atom_id res chain seq x y z
N MET A 1 3.55 -15.24 0.52
CA MET A 1 4.11 -14.69 1.79
C MET A 1 5.42 -13.92 1.59
N LYS A 2 6.35 -14.33 0.73
CA LYS A 2 7.67 -13.71 0.47
C LYS A 2 7.57 -12.20 0.15
N VAL A 3 6.70 -11.81 -0.79
CA VAL A 3 6.48 -10.41 -1.22
C VAL A 3 6.02 -9.53 -0.06
N ALA A 4 5.06 -10.00 0.75
CA ALA A 4 4.55 -9.26 1.90
C ALA A 4 5.66 -8.96 2.92
N VAL A 5 6.48 -9.97 3.25
CA VAL A 5 7.61 -9.83 4.20
C VAL A 5 8.67 -8.89 3.65
N PHE A 6 8.99 -8.98 2.36
CA PHE A 6 9.96 -8.09 1.74
C PHE A 6 9.45 -6.64 1.67
N GLY A 7 8.17 -6.43 1.30
CA GLY A 7 7.52 -5.13 1.34
C GLY A 7 7.50 -4.52 2.73
N PHE A 8 7.20 -5.34 3.75
CA PHE A 8 7.31 -4.95 5.15
C PHE A 8 8.73 -4.49 5.51
N SER A 9 9.74 -5.28 5.14
CA SER A 9 11.14 -5.00 5.51
C SER A 9 11.69 -3.73 4.84
N THR A 10 11.31 -3.49 3.58
CA THR A 10 11.81 -2.36 2.79
C THR A 10 11.01 -1.08 2.99
N SER A 11 9.72 -1.18 3.33
CA SER A 11 8.72 -0.10 3.26
C SER A 11 8.74 0.63 1.91
N SER A 12 9.04 -0.09 0.83
CA SER A 12 9.11 0.47 -0.53
C SER A 12 8.49 -0.50 -1.52
N SER A 13 7.37 -0.11 -2.10
CA SER A 13 6.75 -0.88 -3.18
C SER A 13 7.67 -0.94 -4.40
N ALA A 14 8.43 0.14 -4.68
CA ALA A 14 9.40 0.17 -5.78
C ALA A 14 10.55 -0.82 -5.57
N ALA A 15 11.10 -0.90 -4.36
CA ALA A 15 12.15 -1.89 -4.05
C ALA A 15 11.62 -3.32 -4.06
N THR A 16 10.32 -3.51 -3.81
CA THR A 16 9.67 -4.82 -3.80
C THR A 16 9.29 -5.30 -5.20
N LEU A 17 9.15 -4.39 -6.16
CA LEU A 17 8.65 -4.69 -7.51
C LEU A 17 9.37 -5.85 -8.21
N PRO A 18 10.71 -5.97 -8.21
CA PRO A 18 11.39 -7.09 -8.87
C PRO A 18 10.99 -8.45 -8.27
N LEU A 19 10.94 -8.54 -6.94
CA LEU A 19 10.52 -9.77 -6.25
C LEU A 19 9.04 -10.04 -6.49
N ASN A 20 8.20 -9.01 -6.47
CA ASN A 20 6.78 -9.12 -6.72
C ASN A 20 6.51 -9.65 -8.14
N THR A 21 7.19 -9.09 -9.16
CA THR A 21 7.08 -9.56 -10.54
C THR A 21 7.49 -11.02 -10.67
N LYS A 22 8.64 -11.39 -10.10
CA LYS A 22 9.11 -12.76 -10.14
C LYS A 22 8.10 -13.72 -9.51
N THR A 23 7.64 -13.44 -8.29
CA THR A 23 6.68 -14.28 -7.58
C THR A 23 5.34 -14.36 -8.33
N THR A 24 4.86 -13.25 -8.87
CA THR A 24 3.57 -13.20 -9.57
C THR A 24 3.59 -14.03 -10.86
N VAL A 25 4.71 -14.03 -11.59
CA VAL A 25 4.85 -14.82 -12.82
C VAL A 25 5.15 -16.30 -12.50
N GLU A 26 6.18 -16.55 -11.69
CA GLU A 26 6.72 -17.91 -11.52
C GLU A 26 5.93 -18.76 -10.51
N GLU A 27 5.35 -18.13 -9.47
CA GLU A 27 4.66 -18.87 -8.39
C GLU A 27 3.14 -18.74 -8.45
N LEU A 28 2.63 -17.61 -9.02
CA LEU A 28 1.18 -17.36 -9.11
C LEU A 28 0.63 -17.55 -10.53
N GLY A 29 1.45 -17.92 -11.51
CA GLY A 29 1.02 -18.29 -12.86
C GLY A 29 0.46 -17.15 -13.70
N VAL A 30 0.75 -15.89 -13.35
CA VAL A 30 0.33 -14.72 -14.14
C VAL A 30 1.23 -14.58 -15.36
N ASP A 31 0.64 -14.35 -16.53
CA ASP A 31 1.38 -14.06 -17.75
C ASP A 31 2.34 -12.88 -17.56
N SER A 32 3.53 -12.98 -18.17
CA SER A 32 4.60 -12.00 -18.00
C SER A 32 4.25 -10.61 -18.50
N ASP A 33 3.46 -10.48 -19.56
CA ASP A 33 3.07 -9.19 -20.12
C ASP A 33 2.02 -8.51 -19.21
N VAL A 34 1.11 -9.29 -18.64
CA VAL A 34 0.15 -8.80 -17.62
C VAL A 34 0.90 -8.31 -16.40
N ALA A 35 1.83 -9.12 -15.87
CA ALA A 35 2.62 -8.75 -14.70
C ALA A 35 3.48 -7.49 -14.96
N ALA A 36 4.12 -7.41 -16.12
CA ALA A 36 4.97 -6.27 -16.51
C ALA A 36 4.18 -4.95 -16.65
N PHE A 37 2.87 -5.01 -16.93
CA PHE A 37 2.02 -3.85 -17.01
C PHE A 37 1.35 -3.52 -15.67
N VAL A 38 0.69 -4.51 -15.05
CA VAL A 38 -0.16 -4.30 -13.87
C VAL A 38 0.64 -3.95 -12.63
N LEU A 39 1.78 -4.62 -12.38
CA LEU A 39 2.53 -4.42 -11.14
C LEU A 39 3.21 -3.04 -11.05
N PRO A 40 3.89 -2.51 -12.10
CA PRO A 40 4.40 -1.14 -12.06
C PRO A 40 3.31 -0.08 -11.96
N LEU A 41 2.16 -0.30 -12.59
CA LEU A 41 1.00 0.59 -12.48
C LEU A 41 0.43 0.55 -11.06
N GLY A 42 0.19 -0.65 -10.51
CA GLY A 42 -0.29 -0.85 -9.14
C GLY A 42 0.63 -0.21 -8.11
N MET A 43 1.94 -0.39 -8.25
CA MET A 43 2.94 0.23 -7.38
C MET A 43 2.72 1.73 -7.16
N THR A 44 2.16 2.43 -8.13
CA THR A 44 1.92 3.89 -8.07
C THR A 44 0.50 4.29 -7.72
N ILE A 45 -0.51 3.48 -8.08
CA ILE A 45 -1.91 3.83 -7.89
C ILE A 45 -2.64 2.98 -6.84
N ASN A 46 -2.18 1.76 -6.58
CA ASN A 46 -2.77 0.87 -5.58
C ASN A 46 -2.11 1.07 -4.21
N MET A 47 -2.42 2.20 -3.58
CA MET A 47 -1.91 2.61 -2.27
C MET A 47 -2.97 2.48 -1.17
N ASN A 48 -3.71 1.36 -1.15
CA ASN A 48 -4.85 1.15 -0.25
C ASN A 48 -4.49 1.25 1.22
N GLY A 49 -3.40 0.59 1.64
CA GLY A 49 -2.91 0.67 3.01
C GLY A 49 -2.48 2.08 3.39
N THR A 50 -1.81 2.79 2.48
CA THR A 50 -1.41 4.19 2.69
C THR A 50 -2.62 5.10 2.84
N ALA A 51 -3.66 4.95 2.02
CA ALA A 51 -4.89 5.73 2.14
C ALA A 51 -5.58 5.50 3.50
N ILE A 52 -5.69 4.25 3.94
CA ILE A 52 -6.26 3.91 5.26
C ILE A 52 -5.45 4.56 6.39
N MET A 53 -4.12 4.44 6.34
CA MET A 53 -3.23 5.08 7.32
C MET A 53 -3.43 6.60 7.37
N GLN A 54 -3.51 7.26 6.22
CA GLN A 54 -3.70 8.70 6.13
C GLN A 54 -5.04 9.15 6.70
N VAL A 55 -6.13 8.41 6.46
CA VAL A 55 -7.45 8.70 7.02
C VAL A 55 -7.42 8.58 8.55
N ILE A 56 -6.89 7.48 9.08
CA ILE A 56 -6.79 7.26 10.53
C ILE A 56 -5.94 8.35 11.19
N ALA A 57 -4.78 8.66 10.61
CA ALA A 57 -3.88 9.68 11.14
C ALA A 57 -4.50 11.09 11.09
N ALA A 58 -5.19 11.46 10.01
CA ALA A 58 -5.85 12.76 9.89
C ALA A 58 -6.99 12.92 10.91
N ILE A 59 -7.81 11.87 11.12
CA ILE A 59 -8.87 11.86 12.13
C ILE A 59 -8.26 11.96 13.53
N PHE A 60 -7.18 11.25 13.79
CA PHE A 60 -6.48 11.33 15.08
C PHE A 60 -5.94 12.74 15.36
N VAL A 61 -5.28 13.36 14.37
CA VAL A 61 -4.81 14.75 14.49
C VAL A 61 -5.98 15.70 14.75
N ALA A 62 -7.08 15.55 13.99
CA ALA A 62 -8.26 16.38 14.18
C ALA A 62 -8.80 16.31 15.61
N GLY A 63 -8.97 15.09 16.13
CA GLY A 63 -9.49 14.87 17.50
C GLY A 63 -8.58 15.45 18.58
N VAL A 64 -7.26 15.24 18.47
CA VAL A 64 -6.29 15.78 19.45
C VAL A 64 -6.20 17.29 19.38
N ALA A 65 -6.25 17.85 18.18
CA ALA A 65 -6.13 19.30 17.95
C ALA A 65 -7.44 20.09 18.18
N GLY A 66 -8.52 19.41 18.56
CA GLY A 66 -9.81 20.02 18.87
C GLY A 66 -10.63 20.44 17.64
N TYR A 67 -10.34 19.90 16.48
CA TYR A 67 -11.17 20.07 15.30
C TYR A 67 -12.41 19.16 15.37
N GLU A 68 -13.50 19.62 14.79
CA GLU A 68 -14.74 18.87 14.77
C GLU A 68 -14.63 17.67 13.80
N VAL A 69 -14.92 16.48 14.30
CA VAL A 69 -14.90 15.23 13.50
C VAL A 69 -16.34 14.80 13.20
N THR A 70 -16.95 15.45 12.23
CA THR A 70 -18.28 15.10 11.72
C THR A 70 -18.20 14.02 10.62
N PRO A 71 -19.30 13.30 10.33
CA PRO A 71 -19.34 12.39 9.18
C PRO A 71 -18.96 13.05 7.85
N ALA A 72 -19.30 14.32 7.65
CA ALA A 72 -18.95 15.09 6.48
C ALA A 72 -17.43 15.36 6.41
N ASN A 73 -16.81 15.69 7.54
CA ASN A 73 -15.35 15.88 7.63
C ASN A 73 -14.62 14.57 7.40
N ILE A 74 -15.12 13.44 7.94
CA ILE A 74 -14.55 12.12 7.67
C ILE A 74 -14.60 11.77 6.19
N ALA A 75 -15.73 12.03 5.51
CA ALA A 75 -15.86 11.80 4.09
C ALA A 75 -14.86 12.66 3.28
N LEU A 76 -14.69 13.93 3.65
CA LEU A 76 -13.72 14.82 3.01
C LEU A 76 -12.29 14.34 3.23
N ILE A 77 -11.93 13.92 4.45
CA ILE A 77 -10.62 13.33 4.77
C ILE A 77 -10.38 12.10 3.90
N ALA A 78 -11.37 11.21 3.77
CA ALA A 78 -11.26 9.99 2.97
C ALA A 78 -11.05 10.29 1.49
N ILE A 79 -11.75 11.27 0.92
CA ILE A 79 -11.58 11.68 -0.48
C ILE A 79 -10.16 12.27 -0.69
N LEU A 80 -9.71 13.15 0.19
CA LEU A 80 -8.38 13.74 0.09
C LEU A 80 -7.28 12.69 0.26
N ALA A 81 -7.45 11.75 1.19
CA ALA A 81 -6.50 10.66 1.39
C ALA A 81 -6.44 9.75 0.16
N LEU A 82 -7.59 9.39 -0.43
CA LEU A 82 -7.65 8.59 -1.64
C LEU A 82 -6.94 9.28 -2.81
N MET A 83 -7.24 10.54 -3.05
CA MET A 83 -6.59 11.31 -4.12
C MET A 83 -5.09 11.48 -3.90
N SER A 84 -4.68 11.76 -2.66
CA SER A 84 -3.29 11.96 -2.30
C SER A 84 -2.50 10.64 -2.32
N SER A 85 -3.12 9.51 -1.99
CA SER A 85 -2.47 8.20 -1.99
C SER A 85 -2.02 7.80 -3.39
N ILE A 86 -2.81 8.10 -4.43
CA ILE A 86 -2.48 7.84 -5.84
C ILE A 86 -1.20 8.60 -6.27
N GLY A 87 -0.94 9.75 -5.69
CA GLY A 87 0.28 10.55 -5.96
C GLY A 87 1.44 10.29 -5.02
N THR A 88 1.29 9.35 -4.08
CA THR A 88 2.32 9.06 -3.08
C THR A 88 3.48 8.29 -3.74
N PRO A 89 4.74 8.79 -3.64
CA PRO A 89 5.88 8.03 -4.12
C PRO A 89 6.00 6.66 -3.46
N ALA A 90 6.36 5.64 -4.23
CA ALA A 90 6.53 4.26 -3.75
C ALA A 90 7.82 4.05 -2.94
N ALA A 91 8.18 5.04 -2.12
CA ALA A 91 9.42 5.13 -1.35
C ALA A 91 9.14 5.27 0.15
N PRO A 92 10.08 4.83 1.01
CA PRO A 92 9.93 4.93 2.46
C PRO A 92 9.72 6.36 2.95
N GLY A 93 8.77 6.56 3.86
CA GLY A 93 8.49 7.86 4.48
C GLY A 93 7.51 8.74 3.69
N ALA A 94 7.20 8.41 2.45
CA ALA A 94 6.37 9.24 1.58
C ALA A 94 4.94 9.41 2.10
N GLY A 95 4.34 8.36 2.65
CA GLY A 95 2.98 8.42 3.20
C GLY A 95 2.82 9.43 4.34
N GLY A 96 3.82 9.50 5.22
CA GLY A 96 3.84 10.47 6.30
C GLY A 96 3.98 11.92 5.81
N ILE A 97 4.78 12.15 4.77
CA ILE A 97 4.95 13.49 4.17
C ILE A 97 3.63 13.94 3.50
N ILE A 98 2.98 13.06 2.76
CA ILE A 98 1.71 13.37 2.10
C ILE A 98 0.58 13.63 3.10
N LEU A 99 0.62 13.01 4.29
CA LEU A 99 -0.31 13.32 5.37
C LEU A 99 -0.32 14.83 5.70
N PHE A 100 0.83 15.49 5.69
CA PHE A 100 0.91 16.95 5.91
C PHE A 100 0.12 17.74 4.86
N THR A 101 0.15 17.30 3.60
CA THR A 101 -0.63 17.92 2.52
C THR A 101 -2.13 17.79 2.77
N ILE A 102 -2.59 16.62 3.26
CA ILE A 102 -3.99 16.39 3.63
C ILE A 102 -4.41 17.32 4.77
N LEU A 103 -3.61 17.38 5.85
CA LEU A 103 -3.89 18.24 7.01
C LEU A 103 -3.94 19.72 6.62
N THR A 104 -3.03 20.16 5.76
CA THR A 104 -3.01 21.54 5.25
C THR A 104 -4.24 21.82 4.38
N GLY A 105 -4.63 20.90 3.51
CA GLY A 105 -5.84 21.01 2.68
C GLY A 105 -7.13 21.11 3.50
N LEU A 106 -7.14 20.53 4.70
CA LEU A 106 -8.24 20.61 5.67
C LEU A 106 -8.17 21.82 6.59
N ASN A 107 -7.12 22.65 6.48
CA ASN A 107 -6.79 23.72 7.41
C ASN A 107 -6.56 23.26 8.86
N TYR A 108 -6.09 22.02 9.05
CA TYR A 108 -5.69 21.46 10.35
C TYR A 108 -4.25 21.88 10.66
N ASN A 109 -4.05 23.15 11.00
CA ASN A 109 -2.74 23.80 11.06
C ASN A 109 -2.46 24.56 12.38
N ASN A 110 -3.26 24.34 13.43
CA ASN A 110 -2.95 24.90 14.74
C ASN A 110 -1.70 24.22 15.35
N GLU A 111 -1.13 24.82 16.39
CA GLU A 111 0.11 24.32 17.01
C GLU A 111 -0.01 22.87 17.49
N ILE A 112 -1.18 22.47 18.01
CA ILE A 112 -1.42 21.11 18.49
C ILE A 112 -1.46 20.13 17.32
N ALA A 113 -2.09 20.49 16.19
CA ALA A 113 -2.12 19.66 14.99
C ALA A 113 -0.72 19.42 14.43
N ILE A 114 0.10 20.49 14.35
CA ILE A 114 1.48 20.42 13.88
C ILE A 114 2.34 19.55 14.81
N ALA A 115 2.21 19.72 16.13
CA ALA A 115 2.91 18.93 17.11
C ALA A 115 2.50 17.43 17.04
N THR A 116 1.19 17.16 16.92
CA THR A 116 0.66 15.81 16.79
C THR A 116 1.13 15.14 15.50
N TYR A 117 1.11 15.86 14.37
CA TYR A 117 1.66 15.37 13.11
C TYR A 117 3.15 15.05 13.23
N SER A 118 3.94 15.91 13.85
CA SER A 118 5.38 15.70 14.05
C SER A 118 5.65 14.44 14.89
N LEU A 119 4.83 14.18 15.91
CA LEU A 119 4.90 12.96 16.71
C LEU A 119 4.56 11.72 15.88
N ILE A 120 3.48 11.78 15.09
CA ILE A 120 3.11 10.70 14.17
C ILE A 120 4.27 10.41 13.22
N LEU A 121 4.87 11.43 12.60
CA LEU A 121 5.97 11.27 11.66
C LEU A 121 7.17 10.56 12.30
N ALA A 122 7.45 10.84 13.58
CA ALA A 122 8.55 10.23 14.32
C ALA A 122 8.34 8.72 14.61
N ILE A 123 7.07 8.28 14.79
CA ILE A 123 6.75 6.90 15.18
C ILE A 123 6.10 6.08 14.06
N ASN A 124 5.85 6.67 12.88
CA ASN A 124 5.06 6.08 11.81
C ASN A 124 5.73 4.88 11.13
N ARG A 125 7.01 4.69 11.31
CA ARG A 125 7.78 3.70 10.55
C ARG A 125 7.23 2.28 10.57
N PRO A 126 6.84 1.69 11.72
CA PRO A 126 6.25 0.35 11.74
C PRO A 126 4.92 0.26 10.99
N ILE A 127 4.13 1.35 10.99
CA ILE A 127 2.85 1.40 10.28
C ILE A 127 3.11 1.45 8.77
N GLU A 128 4.09 2.23 8.31
CA GLU A 128 4.49 2.27 6.90
C GLU A 128 4.97 0.90 6.40
N MET A 129 5.67 0.14 7.21
CA MET A 129 6.07 -1.25 6.89
C MET A 129 4.84 -2.13 6.64
N LEU A 130 3.83 -2.05 7.51
CA LEU A 130 2.59 -2.81 7.38
C LEU A 130 1.79 -2.40 6.14
N VAL A 131 1.58 -1.11 5.92
CA VAL A 131 0.78 -0.64 4.78
C VAL A 131 1.47 -0.90 3.44
N THR A 132 2.79 -0.87 3.39
CA THR A 132 3.54 -1.25 2.19
C THR A 132 3.35 -2.73 1.87
N SER A 133 3.43 -3.60 2.90
CA SER A 133 3.13 -5.02 2.74
C SER A 133 1.73 -5.25 2.14
N LEU A 134 0.73 -4.53 2.62
CA LEU A 134 -0.63 -4.60 2.10
C LEU A 134 -0.72 -4.12 0.65
N ASN A 135 -0.06 -3.01 0.31
CA ASN A 135 -0.09 -2.46 -1.04
C ASN A 135 0.49 -3.46 -2.06
N VAL A 136 1.68 -4.02 -1.80
CA VAL A 136 2.33 -4.94 -2.75
C VAL A 136 1.59 -6.26 -2.91
N VAL A 137 0.90 -6.75 -1.87
CA VAL A 137 0.02 -7.92 -1.98
C VAL A 137 -1.22 -7.59 -2.83
N GLY A 138 -1.76 -6.38 -2.67
CA GLY A 138 -2.86 -5.88 -3.49
C GLY A 138 -2.49 -5.80 -4.97
N ASP A 139 -1.24 -5.44 -5.29
CA ASP A 139 -0.73 -5.42 -6.67
C ASP A 139 -0.75 -6.83 -7.29
N SER A 140 -0.23 -7.83 -6.56
CA SER A 140 -0.26 -9.23 -7.00
C SER A 140 -1.70 -9.74 -7.19
N ALA A 141 -2.60 -9.45 -6.24
CA ALA A 141 -3.99 -9.86 -6.32
C ALA A 141 -4.69 -9.23 -7.54
N THR A 142 -4.39 -7.97 -7.85
CA THR A 142 -4.90 -7.29 -9.05
C THR A 142 -4.35 -7.93 -10.32
N ALA A 143 -3.07 -8.28 -10.35
CA ALA A 143 -2.47 -8.96 -11.51
C ALA A 143 -3.10 -10.32 -11.76
N ILE A 144 -3.36 -11.12 -10.72
CA ILE A 144 -4.06 -12.40 -10.82
C ILE A 144 -5.49 -12.19 -11.39
N TYR A 145 -6.21 -11.20 -10.86
CA TYR A 145 -7.56 -10.91 -11.32
C TYR A 145 -7.60 -10.52 -12.80
N VAL A 146 -6.68 -9.65 -13.24
CA VAL A 146 -6.57 -9.24 -14.65
C VAL A 146 -6.20 -10.43 -15.52
N ALA A 147 -5.18 -11.22 -15.15
CA ALA A 147 -4.76 -12.40 -15.91
C ALA A 147 -5.90 -13.42 -16.06
N HIS A 148 -6.65 -13.66 -14.98
CA HIS A 148 -7.80 -14.57 -15.03
C HIS A 148 -8.90 -14.02 -15.96
N SER A 149 -9.18 -12.71 -15.94
CA SER A 149 -10.22 -12.10 -16.78
C SER A 149 -9.89 -12.09 -18.28
N GLU A 150 -8.61 -12.17 -18.62
CA GLU A 150 -8.08 -12.17 -20.00
C GLU A 150 -7.66 -13.57 -20.48
N ASP A 151 -7.97 -14.64 -19.71
CA ASP A 151 -7.55 -16.02 -19.98
C ASP A 151 -6.00 -16.19 -20.09
N LEU A 152 -5.26 -15.40 -19.32
CA LEU A 152 -3.79 -15.34 -19.27
C LEU A 152 -3.22 -15.79 -17.92
N LEU A 153 -4.01 -16.54 -17.14
CA LEU A 153 -3.58 -17.16 -15.87
C LEU A 153 -3.31 -18.64 -16.09
N ASP A 154 -2.10 -19.11 -15.75
CA ASP A 154 -1.82 -20.53 -15.66
C ASP A 154 -2.41 -21.09 -14.36
N GLU A 155 -3.64 -21.63 -14.47
CA GLU A 155 -4.36 -22.21 -13.33
C GLU A 155 -3.63 -23.38 -12.70
N THR A 156 -2.81 -24.12 -13.47
CA THR A 156 -2.03 -25.24 -12.95
C THR A 156 -1.00 -24.76 -11.95
N THR A 157 -0.25 -23.74 -12.33
CA THR A 157 0.72 -23.08 -11.44
C THR A 157 0.02 -22.40 -10.25
N TYR A 158 -1.08 -21.67 -10.51
CA TYR A 158 -1.83 -20.95 -9.47
C TYR A 158 -2.40 -21.87 -8.38
N LEU A 159 -2.87 -23.05 -8.76
CA LEU A 159 -3.48 -24.03 -7.83
C LEU A 159 -2.46 -24.94 -7.16
N THR A 160 -1.18 -24.88 -7.55
CA THR A 160 -0.12 -25.64 -6.87
C THR A 160 0.06 -25.09 -5.45
N ASP A 161 -0.09 -25.97 -4.45
CA ASP A 161 0.09 -25.56 -3.06
C ASP A 161 1.56 -25.18 -2.82
N VAL A 162 1.76 -23.99 -2.26
CA VAL A 162 3.11 -23.48 -1.91
C VAL A 162 3.86 -24.46 -0.99
N ALA A 163 3.14 -25.23 -0.17
CA ALA A 163 3.72 -26.28 0.68
C ALA A 163 4.35 -27.41 -0.15
N ASP A 164 3.80 -27.72 -1.31
CA ASP A 164 4.36 -28.73 -2.22
C ASP A 164 5.64 -28.23 -2.89
N LEU A 165 5.72 -26.94 -3.19
CA LEU A 165 6.92 -26.32 -3.75
C LEU A 165 8.07 -26.25 -2.71
N GLU A 166 7.77 -25.93 -1.46
CA GLU A 166 8.77 -25.91 -0.38
C GLU A 166 9.31 -27.30 -0.06
N ASN A 167 8.49 -28.35 -0.18
CA ASN A 167 8.91 -29.74 -0.01
C ASN A 167 9.80 -30.23 -1.16
N ALA A 168 9.55 -29.78 -2.40
CA ALA A 168 10.34 -30.14 -3.57
C ALA A 168 11.74 -29.48 -3.60
N GLU A 169 11.91 -28.33 -2.94
CA GLU A 169 13.23 -27.67 -2.78
C GLU A 169 14.07 -28.25 -1.64
N ALA A 170 13.47 -29.08 -0.76
CA ALA A 170 14.14 -29.70 0.39
C ALA A 170 14.67 -31.12 0.13
N GLU A 171 14.35 -31.74 -1.02
CA GLU A 171 14.87 -33.02 -1.52
C GLU A 171 16.04 -32.81 -2.50
#